data_a2fa8ce2e200d0644c2401eed585cdcb
#
_entry.id   a2fa8ce2e200d0644c2401eed585cdcb
#
_cell.length_a   1.000
_cell.length_b   1.000
_cell.length_c   1.000
_cell.angle_alpha   90.00
_cell.angle_beta   90.00
_cell.angle_gamma   90.00
#
_symmetry.space_group_name_H-M   'P 1'
#
loop_
_entity.id
_entity.type
_entity.pdbx_description
1 polymer ?
#
loop_
_entity_poly.entity_id
_entity_poly.type
_entity_poly.pdbx_seq_one_letter_code
_entity_poly.pdbx_strand_id
1 'polypeptide(L)'
;VNRDLSKAALRGEPSYVWRAGQERRLDMILRAAGERAQGRVLENGCGVGMYVEKLSALGGTVLGLEFDFDRARQAHVRSPHIINGAGEALPLPSSTADLILSHEVIEHVQDDRAAVREMVRVLRPGGRILLFCPNRGYPFETHGIYWRGQYKFGNIPLVNYLPRRWRDQLAPHVRVYSRRDLEKLFAGLPVRFIERTVIFGAYDNLIARFGAFGKFLRGALQFLEKTPLRALGLSHFWVVEKI
;
A
#
# COMPACT_ATOMS: atom_id res chain seq x y z
N VAL A 1 -16.62 -9.42 -12.85
CA VAL A 1 -15.21 -9.85 -12.95
C VAL A 1 -15.06 -11.09 -12.09
N ASN A 2 -14.76 -12.25 -12.71
CA ASN A 2 -14.43 -13.46 -11.95
C ASN A 2 -13.11 -13.23 -11.21
N ARG A 3 -13.15 -13.30 -9.89
CA ARG A 3 -11.96 -13.18 -9.03
C ARG A 3 -11.11 -14.45 -9.17
N ASP A 4 -9.86 -14.28 -9.57
CA ASP A 4 -8.87 -15.34 -9.47
C ASP A 4 -8.34 -15.41 -8.03
N LEU A 5 -8.98 -16.25 -7.21
CA LEU A 5 -8.64 -16.40 -5.79
C LEU A 5 -7.20 -16.89 -5.57
N SER A 6 -6.62 -17.60 -6.53
CA SER A 6 -5.24 -18.09 -6.44
C SER A 6 -4.23 -16.95 -6.63
N LYS A 7 -4.47 -16.07 -7.60
CA LYS A 7 -3.67 -14.84 -7.78
C LYS A 7 -3.89 -13.83 -6.64
N ALA A 8 -5.14 -13.68 -6.17
CA ALA A 8 -5.46 -12.82 -5.03
C ALA A 8 -4.74 -13.25 -3.75
N ALA A 9 -4.67 -14.58 -3.50
CA ALA A 9 -3.95 -15.14 -2.37
C ALA A 9 -2.44 -14.87 -2.41
N LEU A 10 -1.83 -14.84 -3.61
CA LEU A 10 -0.38 -14.69 -3.75
C LEU A 10 0.09 -13.23 -3.85
N ARG A 11 -0.74 -12.32 -4.35
CA ARG A 11 -0.29 -10.97 -4.79
C ARG A 11 -1.26 -9.86 -4.42
N GLY A 12 -2.22 -10.12 -3.52
CA GLY A 12 -3.32 -9.20 -3.27
C GLY A 12 -4.25 -9.04 -4.49
N GLU A 13 -5.36 -8.36 -4.31
CA GLU A 13 -6.30 -8.06 -5.39
C GLU A 13 -6.33 -6.55 -5.64
N PRO A 14 -5.97 -6.07 -6.85
CA PRO A 14 -6.04 -4.64 -7.14
C PRO A 14 -7.50 -4.18 -7.14
N SER A 15 -7.72 -2.92 -6.82
CA SER A 15 -9.02 -2.31 -7.03
C SER A 15 -9.26 -2.07 -8.52
N TYR A 16 -10.40 -2.52 -9.04
CA TYR A 16 -10.82 -2.24 -10.42
C TYR A 16 -11.80 -1.07 -10.50
N VAL A 17 -12.22 -0.54 -9.36
CA VAL A 17 -13.21 0.55 -9.27
C VAL A 17 -12.67 1.62 -8.35
N TRP A 18 -12.67 2.86 -8.83
CA TRP A 18 -12.35 4.02 -8.00
C TRP A 18 -13.48 4.31 -7.02
N ARG A 19 -13.15 4.34 -5.73
CA ARG A 19 -14.11 4.51 -4.64
C ARG A 19 -13.66 5.61 -3.70
N ALA A 20 -14.52 6.00 -2.77
CA ALA A 20 -14.21 7.02 -1.77
C ALA A 20 -12.94 6.71 -0.95
N GLY A 21 -12.60 5.44 -0.77
CA GLY A 21 -11.37 5.03 -0.11
C GLY A 21 -10.10 5.40 -0.89
N GLN A 22 -10.12 5.19 -2.21
CA GLN A 22 -9.02 5.58 -3.08
C GLN A 22 -8.92 7.10 -3.20
N GLU A 23 -10.06 7.79 -3.30
CA GLU A 23 -10.09 9.26 -3.33
C GLU A 23 -9.45 9.86 -2.08
N ARG A 24 -9.86 9.39 -0.90
CA ARG A 24 -9.27 9.84 0.36
C ARG A 24 -7.75 9.60 0.42
N ARG A 25 -7.30 8.42 -0.04
CA ARG A 25 -5.85 8.11 -0.07
C ARG A 25 -5.11 8.98 -1.08
N LEU A 26 -5.73 9.28 -2.23
CA LEU A 26 -5.17 10.23 -3.19
C LEU A 26 -4.98 11.61 -2.57
N ASP A 27 -5.98 12.13 -1.85
CA ASP A 27 -5.85 13.40 -1.11
C ASP A 27 -4.69 13.39 -0.10
N MET A 28 -4.49 12.28 0.59
CA MET A 28 -3.37 12.11 1.53
C MET A 28 -2.03 12.08 0.78
N ILE A 29 -1.96 11.35 -0.34
CA ILE A 29 -0.79 11.26 -1.22
C ILE A 29 -0.42 12.67 -1.71
N LEU A 30 -1.38 13.42 -2.24
CA LEU A 30 -1.12 14.76 -2.80
C LEU A 30 -0.62 15.75 -1.73
N ARG A 31 -1.23 15.74 -0.55
CA ARG A 31 -0.78 16.58 0.57
C ARG A 31 0.64 16.24 1.02
N ALA A 32 0.97 14.96 1.11
CA ALA A 32 2.28 14.51 1.56
C ALA A 32 3.37 14.66 0.48
N ALA A 33 3.01 14.53 -0.78
CA ALA A 33 3.90 14.70 -1.92
C ALA A 33 4.29 16.18 -2.13
N GLY A 34 3.32 17.09 -2.00
CA GLY A 34 3.50 18.48 -2.40
C GLY A 34 3.89 18.59 -3.88
N GLU A 35 4.80 19.50 -4.22
CA GLU A 35 5.28 19.72 -5.59
C GLU A 35 5.94 18.48 -6.22
N ARG A 36 6.38 17.50 -5.43
CA ARG A 36 6.99 16.24 -5.92
C ARG A 36 6.03 15.41 -6.77
N ALA A 37 4.71 15.60 -6.59
CA ALA A 37 3.70 14.93 -7.43
C ALA A 37 3.75 15.37 -8.90
N GLN A 38 4.34 16.53 -9.19
CA GLN A 38 4.54 17.06 -10.55
C GLN A 38 5.95 16.75 -11.10
N GLY A 39 6.78 16.06 -10.33
CA GLY A 39 8.10 15.61 -10.73
C GLY A 39 8.10 14.24 -11.41
N ARG A 40 9.18 13.48 -11.17
CA ARG A 40 9.30 12.08 -11.59
C ARG A 40 8.76 11.17 -10.50
N VAL A 41 7.62 10.56 -10.75
CA VAL A 41 6.90 9.72 -9.81
C VAL A 41 7.02 8.26 -10.23
N LEU A 42 7.38 7.39 -9.29
CA LEU A 42 7.29 5.95 -9.43
C LEU A 42 6.13 5.43 -8.57
N GLU A 43 5.17 4.75 -9.18
CA GLU A 43 4.24 3.88 -8.45
C GLU A 43 4.80 2.45 -8.47
N ASN A 44 5.35 2.03 -7.33
CA ASN A 44 5.88 0.68 -7.13
C ASN A 44 4.73 -0.25 -6.74
N GLY A 45 4.36 -1.18 -7.65
CA GLY A 45 3.19 -2.04 -7.53
C GLY A 45 1.91 -1.34 -7.99
N CYS A 46 1.87 -0.89 -9.25
CA CYS A 46 0.76 -0.06 -9.75
C CYS A 46 -0.54 -0.85 -10.03
N GLY A 47 -0.52 -2.17 -9.93
CA GLY A 47 -1.69 -2.99 -10.21
C GLY A 47 -2.21 -2.77 -11.63
N VAL A 48 -3.46 -2.33 -11.75
CA VAL A 48 -4.07 -2.01 -13.04
C VAL A 48 -3.94 -0.51 -13.42
N GLY A 49 -3.06 0.25 -12.74
CA GLY A 49 -2.65 1.60 -13.11
C GLY A 49 -3.59 2.73 -12.70
N MET A 50 -4.46 2.54 -11.71
CA MET A 50 -5.46 3.56 -11.33
C MET A 50 -4.84 4.82 -10.73
N TYR A 51 -3.83 4.67 -9.85
CA TYR A 51 -3.13 5.84 -9.30
C TYR A 51 -2.15 6.43 -10.32
N VAL A 52 -1.52 5.60 -11.20
CA VAL A 52 -0.70 6.11 -12.32
C VAL A 52 -1.51 7.09 -13.16
N GLU A 53 -2.73 6.70 -13.55
CA GLU A 53 -3.65 7.55 -14.33
C GLU A 53 -3.95 8.88 -13.61
N LYS A 54 -4.30 8.83 -12.32
CA LYS A 54 -4.63 10.02 -11.52
C LYS A 54 -3.44 10.94 -11.30
N LEU A 55 -2.27 10.37 -11.01
CA LEU A 55 -1.05 11.15 -10.78
C LEU A 55 -0.52 11.75 -12.10
N SER A 56 -0.66 11.05 -13.23
CA SER A 56 -0.26 11.57 -14.55
C SER A 56 -1.06 12.82 -14.94
N ALA A 57 -2.31 12.94 -14.52
CA ALA A 57 -3.14 14.10 -14.76
C ALA A 57 -2.64 15.39 -14.08
N LEU A 58 -1.65 15.29 -13.18
CA LEU A 58 -1.06 16.44 -12.48
C LEU A 58 0.11 17.10 -13.26
N GLY A 59 0.46 16.56 -14.43
CA GLY A 59 1.49 17.14 -15.30
C GLY A 59 2.92 16.66 -15.05
N GLY A 60 3.13 15.74 -14.08
CA GLY A 60 4.42 15.09 -13.86
C GLY A 60 4.68 13.89 -14.79
N THR A 61 5.88 13.33 -14.71
CA THR A 61 6.22 12.06 -15.36
C THR A 61 5.98 10.91 -14.40
N VAL A 62 4.94 10.12 -14.63
CA VAL A 62 4.57 9.00 -13.76
C VAL A 62 4.89 7.68 -14.44
N LEU A 63 5.67 6.85 -13.76
CA LEU A 63 6.03 5.50 -14.15
C LEU A 63 5.36 4.51 -13.20
N GLY A 64 4.68 3.51 -13.75
CA GLY A 64 4.15 2.37 -12.98
C GLY A 64 5.04 1.16 -13.10
N LEU A 65 5.35 0.50 -12.00
CA LEU A 65 5.98 -0.81 -11.97
C LEU A 65 4.97 -1.85 -11.43
N GLU A 66 4.82 -2.96 -12.15
CA GLU A 66 3.93 -4.05 -11.73
C GLU A 66 4.60 -5.41 -11.99
N PHE A 67 4.55 -6.27 -10.99
CA PHE A 67 5.15 -7.59 -11.05
C PHE A 67 4.34 -8.59 -11.89
N ASP A 68 3.01 -8.53 -11.78
CA ASP A 68 2.12 -9.42 -12.56
C ASP A 68 1.98 -8.89 -13.99
N PHE A 69 2.42 -9.70 -14.97
CA PHE A 69 2.40 -9.32 -16.39
C PHE A 69 0.99 -8.97 -16.89
N ASP A 70 -0.04 -9.72 -16.50
CA ASP A 70 -1.41 -9.46 -16.96
C ASP A 70 -1.95 -8.13 -16.42
N ARG A 71 -1.60 -7.79 -15.15
CA ARG A 71 -1.94 -6.49 -14.54
C ARG A 71 -1.15 -5.35 -15.19
N ALA A 72 0.15 -5.55 -15.43
CA ALA A 72 0.98 -4.57 -16.14
C ALA A 72 0.41 -4.27 -17.55
N ARG A 73 -0.03 -5.30 -18.27
CA ARG A 73 -0.69 -5.14 -19.57
C ARG A 73 -2.01 -4.37 -19.45
N GLN A 74 -2.80 -4.61 -18.41
CA GLN A 74 -4.03 -3.84 -18.15
C GLN A 74 -3.72 -2.38 -17.78
N ALA A 75 -2.68 -2.15 -16.97
CA ALA A 75 -2.24 -0.80 -16.61
C ALA A 75 -1.76 0.00 -17.83
N HIS A 76 -1.14 -0.69 -18.80
CA HIS A 76 -0.66 -0.06 -20.04
C HIS A 76 -1.79 0.57 -20.87
N VAL A 77 -3.03 0.12 -20.72
CA VAL A 77 -4.21 0.76 -21.34
C VAL A 77 -4.45 2.18 -20.77
N ARG A 78 -4.07 2.42 -19.51
CA ARG A 78 -4.25 3.72 -18.84
C ARG A 78 -3.04 4.63 -18.98
N SER A 79 -1.84 4.06 -19.10
CA SER A 79 -0.61 4.81 -19.24
C SER A 79 0.41 4.03 -20.06
N PRO A 80 1.11 4.65 -21.05
CA PRO A 80 2.17 4.00 -21.80
C PRO A 80 3.44 3.74 -20.96
N HIS A 81 3.55 4.38 -19.80
CA HIS A 81 4.73 4.33 -18.94
C HIS A 81 4.59 3.26 -17.85
N ILE A 82 4.43 2.01 -18.25
CA ILE A 82 4.35 0.85 -17.36
C ILE A 82 5.51 -0.09 -17.64
N ILE A 83 6.16 -0.54 -16.56
CA ILE A 83 7.23 -1.54 -16.61
C ILE A 83 6.75 -2.79 -15.87
N ASN A 84 6.96 -3.96 -16.47
CA ASN A 84 6.80 -5.23 -15.77
C ASN A 84 8.11 -5.58 -15.06
N GLY A 85 8.09 -5.66 -13.73
CA GLY A 85 9.30 -5.89 -12.92
C GLY A 85 9.01 -6.05 -11.44
N ALA A 86 10.05 -6.44 -10.70
CA ALA A 86 9.98 -6.65 -9.26
C ALA A 86 10.43 -5.42 -8.48
N GLY A 87 9.73 -5.11 -7.38
CA GLY A 87 10.06 -4.00 -6.49
C GLY A 87 11.39 -4.15 -5.76
N GLU A 88 11.90 -5.38 -5.67
CA GLU A 88 13.19 -5.74 -5.06
C GLU A 88 14.39 -5.46 -5.97
N ALA A 89 14.16 -5.19 -7.27
CA ALA A 89 15.18 -4.90 -8.26
C ALA A 89 14.62 -3.88 -9.28
N LEU A 90 14.53 -2.63 -8.86
CA LEU A 90 13.94 -1.57 -9.68
C LEU A 90 14.81 -1.28 -10.93
N PRO A 91 14.27 -1.37 -12.15
CA PRO A 91 15.02 -1.14 -13.39
C PRO A 91 15.20 0.36 -13.67
N LEU A 92 15.60 1.12 -12.65
CA LEU A 92 15.79 2.56 -12.70
C LEU A 92 17.16 2.93 -12.11
N PRO A 93 17.82 3.96 -12.64
CA PRO A 93 19.04 4.49 -12.05
C PRO A 93 18.83 5.02 -10.62
N SER A 94 19.90 5.07 -9.84
CA SER A 94 19.89 5.71 -8.53
C SER A 94 19.56 7.19 -8.65
N SER A 95 18.86 7.74 -7.63
CA SER A 95 18.56 9.17 -7.52
C SER A 95 17.79 9.74 -8.71
N THR A 96 16.80 8.99 -9.22
CA THR A 96 15.98 9.38 -10.36
C THR A 96 14.63 9.94 -9.97
N ALA A 97 13.96 9.33 -8.96
CA ALA A 97 12.59 9.68 -8.61
C ALA A 97 12.50 10.81 -7.57
N ASP A 98 11.54 11.69 -7.76
CA ASP A 98 11.14 12.74 -6.80
C ASP A 98 10.18 12.21 -5.75
N LEU A 99 9.34 11.28 -6.17
CA LEU A 99 8.31 10.63 -5.37
C LEU A 99 8.22 9.15 -5.70
N ILE A 100 8.10 8.33 -4.68
CA ILE A 100 7.74 6.91 -4.83
C ILE A 100 6.49 6.65 -4.02
N LEU A 101 5.45 6.15 -4.69
CA LEU A 101 4.26 5.62 -4.05
C LEU A 101 4.39 4.09 -3.97
N SER A 102 4.28 3.53 -2.77
CA SER A 102 4.16 2.09 -2.52
C SER A 102 2.89 1.84 -1.71
N HIS A 103 1.84 1.38 -2.40
CA HIS A 103 0.50 1.31 -1.84
C HIS A 103 0.02 -0.13 -1.76
N GLU A 104 0.10 -0.72 -0.56
CA GLU A 104 -0.26 -2.12 -0.27
C GLU A 104 0.55 -3.09 -1.17
N VAL A 105 1.89 -2.99 -1.08
CA VAL A 105 2.83 -3.76 -1.93
C VAL A 105 3.86 -4.52 -1.11
N ILE A 106 4.52 -3.86 -0.14
CA ILE A 106 5.67 -4.46 0.58
C ILE A 106 5.32 -5.72 1.37
N GLU A 107 4.06 -5.91 1.69
CA GLU A 107 3.53 -7.11 2.34
C GLU A 107 3.51 -8.34 1.43
N HIS A 108 3.55 -8.15 0.11
CA HIS A 108 3.47 -9.21 -0.90
C HIS A 108 4.79 -9.53 -1.59
N VAL A 109 5.82 -8.69 -1.45
CA VAL A 109 7.14 -8.91 -2.06
C VAL A 109 7.88 -10.06 -1.37
N GLN A 110 8.86 -10.67 -2.04
CA GLN A 110 9.64 -11.76 -1.43
C GLN A 110 10.59 -11.22 -0.34
N ASP A 111 11.32 -10.15 -0.63
CA ASP A 111 12.23 -9.47 0.30
C ASP A 111 11.84 -7.99 0.45
N ASP A 112 11.11 -7.69 1.53
CA ASP A 112 10.66 -6.34 1.85
C ASP A 112 11.83 -5.37 2.16
N ARG A 113 12.95 -5.89 2.69
CA ARG A 113 14.17 -5.09 2.90
C ARG A 113 14.83 -4.72 1.58
N ALA A 114 14.91 -5.65 0.62
CA ALA A 114 15.42 -5.36 -0.70
C ALA A 114 14.54 -4.32 -1.40
N ALA A 115 13.22 -4.47 -1.35
CA ALA A 115 12.29 -3.52 -1.93
C ALA A 115 12.44 -2.11 -1.33
N VAL A 116 12.58 -1.99 0.00
CA VAL A 116 12.81 -0.70 0.66
C VAL A 116 14.17 -0.10 0.27
N ARG A 117 15.25 -0.91 0.23
CA ARG A 117 16.57 -0.43 -0.22
C ARG A 117 16.53 0.10 -1.65
N GLU A 118 15.85 -0.59 -2.56
CA GLU A 118 15.69 -0.18 -3.95
C GLU A 118 14.90 1.13 -4.07
N MET A 119 13.80 1.26 -3.34
CA MET A 119 13.06 2.53 -3.29
C MET A 119 13.95 3.69 -2.82
N VAL A 120 14.73 3.50 -1.75
CA VAL A 120 15.66 4.54 -1.26
C VAL A 120 16.80 4.78 -2.25
N ARG A 121 17.30 3.75 -2.95
CA ARG A 121 18.34 3.92 -3.99
C ARG A 121 17.85 4.80 -5.13
N VAL A 122 16.65 4.51 -5.65
CA VAL A 122 16.06 5.21 -6.80
C VAL A 122 15.60 6.62 -6.43
N LEU A 123 15.23 6.85 -5.18
CA LEU A 123 14.80 8.16 -4.71
C LEU A 123 15.98 9.15 -4.69
N ARG A 124 15.79 10.37 -5.20
CA ARG A 124 16.79 11.46 -5.10
C ARG A 124 16.87 12.03 -3.67
N PRO A 125 17.95 12.67 -3.25
CA PRO A 125 17.98 13.45 -2.03
C PRO A 125 16.83 14.47 -2.01
N GLY A 126 16.14 14.59 -0.87
CA GLY A 126 14.92 15.41 -0.72
C GLY A 126 13.65 14.81 -1.34
N GLY A 127 13.74 13.70 -2.07
CA GLY A 127 12.57 12.95 -2.54
C GLY A 127 11.84 12.22 -1.42
N ARG A 128 10.62 11.76 -1.67
CA ARG A 128 9.77 11.08 -0.66
C ARG A 128 9.26 9.73 -1.12
N ILE A 129 9.22 8.80 -0.18
CA ILE A 129 8.44 7.56 -0.28
C ILE A 129 7.16 7.77 0.49
N LEU A 130 6.01 7.50 -0.13
CA LEU A 130 4.71 7.41 0.50
C LEU A 130 4.34 5.93 0.58
N LEU A 131 4.36 5.39 1.80
CA LEU A 131 4.20 3.98 2.05
C LEU A 131 2.87 3.71 2.74
N PHE A 132 2.03 2.87 2.13
CA PHE A 132 0.87 2.25 2.76
C PHE A 132 1.10 0.76 2.88
N CYS A 133 0.83 0.18 4.04
CA CYS A 133 0.92 -1.26 4.25
C CYS A 133 0.08 -1.70 5.46
N PRO A 134 -0.31 -2.99 5.56
CA PRO A 134 -1.20 -3.47 6.60
C PRO A 134 -0.62 -3.29 8.01
N ASN A 135 -1.45 -2.75 8.91
CA ASN A 135 -1.11 -2.57 10.30
C ASN A 135 -1.42 -3.83 11.11
N ARG A 136 -0.41 -4.37 11.80
CA ARG A 136 -0.58 -5.52 12.70
C ARG A 136 -1.56 -5.25 13.86
N GLY A 137 -1.73 -3.99 14.25
CA GLY A 137 -2.70 -3.60 15.28
C GLY A 137 -4.16 -3.67 14.85
N TYR A 138 -4.43 -3.83 13.53
CA TYR A 138 -5.80 -3.96 13.04
C TYR A 138 -6.41 -5.30 13.46
N PRO A 139 -7.65 -5.30 14.04
CA PRO A 139 -8.23 -6.52 14.60
C PRO A 139 -8.58 -7.62 13.60
N PHE A 140 -8.55 -7.33 12.30
CA PHE A 140 -8.92 -8.30 11.27
C PHE A 140 -7.78 -8.53 10.30
N GLU A 141 -7.58 -9.80 9.88
CA GLU A 141 -6.79 -10.12 8.70
C GLU A 141 -7.68 -9.93 7.46
N THR A 142 -7.26 -9.08 6.52
CA THR A 142 -8.10 -8.66 5.38
C THR A 142 -7.79 -9.39 4.08
N HIS A 143 -6.67 -10.11 4.03
CA HIS A 143 -6.22 -10.85 2.85
C HIS A 143 -6.64 -12.33 2.89
N GLY A 144 -7.39 -12.74 3.93
CA GLY A 144 -7.79 -14.13 4.12
C GLY A 144 -6.71 -15.00 4.75
N ILE A 145 -7.04 -16.27 4.96
CA ILE A 145 -6.17 -17.27 5.60
C ILE A 145 -6.24 -18.62 4.90
N TYR A 146 -5.20 -19.43 5.09
CA TYR A 146 -5.27 -20.86 4.80
C TYR A 146 -5.71 -21.61 6.05
N TRP A 147 -6.85 -22.31 5.96
CA TRP A 147 -7.36 -23.13 7.04
C TRP A 147 -7.53 -24.57 6.55
N ARG A 148 -6.81 -25.53 7.19
CA ARG A 148 -6.79 -26.93 6.76
C ARG A 148 -6.47 -27.11 5.26
N GLY A 149 -5.50 -26.37 4.75
CA GLY A 149 -5.06 -26.41 3.35
C GLY A 149 -5.96 -25.67 2.34
N GLN A 150 -7.08 -25.08 2.80
CA GLN A 150 -7.98 -24.31 1.94
C GLN A 150 -7.85 -22.82 2.19
N TYR A 151 -7.75 -22.04 1.13
CA TYR A 151 -7.76 -20.58 1.22
C TYR A 151 -9.18 -20.06 1.48
N LYS A 152 -9.33 -19.27 2.53
CA LYS A 152 -10.57 -18.59 2.92
C LYS A 152 -10.36 -17.07 2.84
N PHE A 153 -10.94 -16.46 1.81
CA PHE A 153 -10.95 -15.02 1.66
C PHE A 153 -11.92 -14.36 2.64
N GLY A 154 -11.57 -13.19 3.15
CA GLY A 154 -12.45 -12.35 3.97
C GLY A 154 -11.73 -11.73 5.18
N ASN A 155 -12.48 -10.95 5.95
CA ASN A 155 -12.00 -10.33 7.18
C ASN A 155 -12.06 -11.33 8.32
N ILE A 156 -10.91 -11.90 8.69
CA ILE A 156 -10.83 -12.92 9.75
C ILE A 156 -10.38 -12.25 11.05
N PRO A 157 -11.21 -12.29 12.12
CA PRO A 157 -10.90 -11.58 13.36
C PRO A 157 -9.71 -12.17 14.09
N LEU A 158 -8.94 -11.30 14.78
CA LEU A 158 -7.89 -11.59 15.76
C LEU A 158 -6.65 -12.33 15.23
N VAL A 159 -6.58 -12.71 13.96
CA VAL A 159 -5.43 -13.43 13.38
C VAL A 159 -4.15 -12.60 13.51
N ASN A 160 -4.21 -11.28 13.35
CA ASN A 160 -3.05 -10.40 13.46
C ASN A 160 -2.45 -10.33 14.87
N TYR A 161 -3.19 -10.75 15.90
CA TYR A 161 -2.74 -10.77 17.30
C TYR A 161 -2.09 -12.09 17.72
N LEU A 162 -2.17 -13.12 16.88
CA LEU A 162 -1.47 -14.38 17.13
C LEU A 162 0.05 -14.18 17.17
N PRO A 163 0.79 -15.04 17.89
CA PRO A 163 2.24 -15.13 17.74
C PRO A 163 2.64 -15.28 16.27
N ARG A 164 3.70 -14.59 15.83
CA ARG A 164 4.09 -14.51 14.39
C ARG A 164 4.11 -15.88 13.73
N ARG A 165 4.74 -16.88 14.36
CA ARG A 165 4.84 -18.23 13.80
C ARG A 165 3.47 -18.84 13.44
N TRP A 166 2.43 -18.59 14.23
CA TRP A 166 1.08 -19.12 13.96
C TRP A 166 0.32 -18.27 12.94
N ARG A 167 0.46 -16.96 13.07
CA ARG A 167 -0.11 -16.03 12.08
C ARG A 167 0.44 -16.32 10.69
N ASP A 168 1.77 -16.48 10.55
CA ASP A 168 2.43 -16.68 9.27
C ASP A 168 2.15 -18.08 8.67
N GLN A 169 1.80 -19.07 9.50
CA GLN A 169 1.26 -20.34 9.00
C GLN A 169 -0.16 -20.20 8.44
N LEU A 170 -0.99 -19.34 9.04
CA LEU A 170 -2.35 -19.09 8.57
C LEU A 170 -2.38 -18.16 7.35
N ALA A 171 -1.51 -17.16 7.30
CA ALA A 171 -1.45 -16.18 6.21
C ALA A 171 0.00 -16.02 5.68
N PRO A 172 0.59 -17.08 5.06
CA PRO A 172 1.97 -17.04 4.57
C PRO A 172 2.18 -16.11 3.38
N HIS A 173 1.12 -15.74 2.71
CA HIS A 173 1.09 -14.96 1.46
C HIS A 173 1.12 -13.45 1.69
N VAL A 174 0.99 -12.99 2.96
CA VAL A 174 0.93 -11.55 3.27
C VAL A 174 1.58 -11.27 4.63
N ARG A 175 2.34 -10.19 4.70
CA ARG A 175 2.91 -9.68 5.96
C ARG A 175 2.01 -8.62 6.56
N VAL A 176 2.11 -8.44 7.86
CA VAL A 176 1.55 -7.30 8.58
C VAL A 176 2.66 -6.69 9.44
N TYR A 177 2.67 -5.37 9.55
CA TYR A 177 3.76 -4.64 10.17
C TYR A 177 3.33 -3.95 11.45
N SER A 178 4.14 -4.06 12.49
CA SER A 178 4.13 -3.10 13.58
C SER A 178 4.99 -1.88 13.20
N ARG A 179 4.84 -0.79 13.93
CA ARG A 179 5.72 0.38 13.78
C ARG A 179 7.21 0.00 13.86
N ARG A 180 7.58 -0.87 14.82
CA ARG A 180 8.97 -1.33 14.98
C ARG A 180 9.48 -2.14 13.80
N ASP A 181 8.60 -2.91 13.15
CA ASP A 181 8.99 -3.67 11.96
C ASP A 181 9.35 -2.74 10.82
N LEU A 182 8.52 -1.72 10.58
CA LEU A 182 8.80 -0.71 9.55
C LEU A 182 10.08 0.08 9.87
N GLU A 183 10.28 0.51 11.13
CA GLU A 183 11.51 1.20 11.53
C GLU A 183 12.77 0.35 11.23
N LYS A 184 12.68 -0.98 11.43
CA LYS A 184 13.77 -1.92 11.10
C LYS A 184 14.03 -2.04 9.59
N LEU A 185 13.01 -1.92 8.73
CA LEU A 185 13.20 -1.96 7.27
C LEU A 185 14.02 -0.78 6.78
N PHE A 186 13.87 0.39 7.40
CA PHE A 186 14.61 1.60 7.05
C PHE A 186 15.90 1.80 7.85
N ALA A 187 16.24 0.89 8.78
CA ALA A 187 17.42 1.03 9.62
C ALA A 187 18.71 1.03 8.78
N GLY A 188 19.59 2.01 9.03
CA GLY A 188 20.86 2.19 8.32
C GLY A 188 20.75 2.82 6.93
N LEU A 189 19.55 3.18 6.48
CA LEU A 189 19.35 3.89 5.22
C LEU A 189 19.37 5.41 5.44
N PRO A 190 19.82 6.21 4.45
CA PRO A 190 19.92 7.68 4.57
C PRO A 190 18.54 8.33 4.42
N VAL A 191 17.70 8.17 5.43
CA VAL A 191 16.31 8.65 5.40
C VAL A 191 15.91 9.29 6.72
N ARG A 192 14.92 10.18 6.65
CA ARG A 192 14.21 10.71 7.81
C ARG A 192 12.72 10.46 7.69
N PHE A 193 12.06 10.24 8.81
CA PHE A 193 10.60 10.04 8.84
C PHE A 193 9.91 11.40 9.03
N ILE A 194 9.16 11.82 8.03
CA ILE A 194 8.38 13.07 8.05
C ILE A 194 7.04 12.83 8.75
N GLU A 195 6.37 11.71 8.43
CA GLU A 195 5.10 11.32 9.04
C GLU A 195 5.07 9.80 9.27
N ARG A 196 4.49 9.40 10.39
CA ARG A 196 4.27 7.99 10.76
C ARG A 196 2.92 7.88 11.44
N THR A 197 1.91 7.59 10.66
CA THR A 197 0.55 7.44 11.16
C THR A 197 -0.07 6.09 10.78
N VAL A 198 -1.23 5.83 11.34
CA VAL A 198 -2.07 4.68 11.00
C VAL A 198 -3.46 5.23 10.70
N ILE A 199 -4.07 4.72 9.65
CA ILE A 199 -5.37 5.17 9.15
C ILE A 199 -6.42 4.06 9.19
N PHE A 200 -7.66 4.46 9.38
CA PHE A 200 -8.80 3.59 9.19
C PHE A 200 -9.27 3.57 7.73
N GLY A 201 -9.98 2.52 7.34
CA GLY A 201 -10.51 2.37 6.00
C GLY A 201 -11.62 3.38 5.65
N ALA A 202 -12.05 3.36 4.39
CA ALA A 202 -13.23 4.12 3.96
C ALA A 202 -14.55 3.38 4.24
N TYR A 203 -14.48 2.08 4.47
CA TYR A 203 -15.64 1.25 4.84
C TYR A 203 -16.83 1.40 3.90
N ASP A 204 -16.59 1.51 2.59
CA ASP A 204 -17.62 1.72 1.57
C ASP A 204 -18.72 0.65 1.62
N ASN A 205 -18.35 -0.60 1.94
CA ASN A 205 -19.33 -1.69 2.11
C ASN A 205 -20.26 -1.48 3.32
N LEU A 206 -19.75 -0.89 4.42
CA LEU A 206 -20.58 -0.54 5.58
C LEU A 206 -21.56 0.58 5.23
N ILE A 207 -21.10 1.57 4.45
CA ILE A 207 -21.94 2.66 3.99
C ILE A 207 -23.01 2.16 3.03
N ALA A 208 -22.64 1.28 2.10
CA ALA A 208 -23.60 0.67 1.17
C ALA A 208 -24.69 -0.14 1.90
N ARG A 209 -24.33 -0.81 3.02
CA ARG A 209 -25.26 -1.64 3.80
C ARG A 209 -26.11 -0.85 4.80
N PHE A 210 -25.55 0.18 5.45
CA PHE A 210 -26.16 0.87 6.58
C PHE A 210 -26.42 2.35 6.35
N GLY A 211 -26.21 2.87 5.14
CA GLY A 211 -26.52 4.24 4.74
C GLY A 211 -25.91 5.31 5.66
N ALA A 212 -26.77 6.15 6.26
CA ALA A 212 -26.36 7.25 7.13
C ALA A 212 -25.61 6.77 8.38
N PHE A 213 -26.02 5.65 8.98
CA PHE A 213 -25.31 5.06 10.13
C PHE A 213 -23.89 4.58 9.75
N GLY A 214 -23.74 3.98 8.59
CA GLY A 214 -22.42 3.61 8.05
C GLY A 214 -21.50 4.83 7.85
N LYS A 215 -22.04 5.96 7.39
CA LYS A 215 -21.29 7.23 7.29
C LYS A 215 -20.88 7.77 8.65
N PHE A 216 -21.77 7.74 9.63
CA PHE A 216 -21.47 8.15 11.01
C PHE A 216 -20.35 7.28 11.60
N LEU A 217 -20.49 5.96 11.52
CA LEU A 217 -19.48 5.02 12.01
C LEU A 217 -18.10 5.23 11.36
N ARG A 218 -18.07 5.43 10.04
CA ARG A 218 -16.83 5.79 9.33
C ARG A 218 -16.23 7.07 9.90
N GLY A 219 -17.04 8.12 10.08
CA GLY A 219 -16.58 9.40 10.64
C GLY A 219 -15.99 9.24 12.04
N ALA A 220 -16.66 8.46 12.92
CA ALA A 220 -16.17 8.16 14.23
C ALA A 220 -14.83 7.38 14.20
N LEU A 221 -14.71 6.34 13.37
CA LEU A 221 -13.46 5.59 13.22
C LEU A 221 -12.33 6.48 12.67
N GLN A 222 -12.61 7.33 11.69
CA GLN A 222 -11.61 8.26 11.15
C GLN A 222 -11.22 9.35 12.17
N PHE A 223 -12.13 9.74 13.06
CA PHE A 223 -11.79 10.64 14.17
C PHE A 223 -10.78 10.01 15.15
N LEU A 224 -10.84 8.69 15.35
CA LEU A 224 -9.89 7.95 16.19
C LEU A 224 -8.43 8.03 15.67
N GLU A 225 -8.22 8.37 14.40
CA GLU A 225 -6.88 8.59 13.83
C GLU A 225 -6.11 9.72 14.54
N LYS A 226 -6.83 10.66 15.14
CA LYS A 226 -6.27 11.78 15.94
C LYS A 226 -5.98 11.40 17.40
N THR A 227 -6.27 10.16 17.79
CA THR A 227 -6.11 9.64 19.14
C THR A 227 -5.11 8.48 19.20
N PRO A 228 -4.67 8.02 20.38
CA PRO A 228 -3.87 6.80 20.50
C PRO A 228 -4.55 5.55 19.92
N LEU A 229 -5.89 5.53 19.82
CA LEU A 229 -6.66 4.42 19.23
C LEU A 229 -6.41 4.24 17.72
N ARG A 230 -5.74 5.19 17.05
CA ARG A 230 -5.23 4.99 15.69
C ARG A 230 -4.37 3.73 15.55
N ALA A 231 -3.76 3.26 16.64
CA ALA A 231 -3.02 2.00 16.64
C ALA A 231 -3.84 0.79 16.18
N LEU A 232 -5.18 0.87 16.27
CA LEU A 232 -6.13 -0.13 15.77
C LEU A 232 -6.58 0.13 14.33
N GLY A 233 -6.03 1.11 13.64
CA GLY A 233 -6.37 1.42 12.24
C GLY A 233 -5.89 0.34 11.27
N LEU A 234 -6.45 0.37 10.06
CA LEU A 234 -6.28 -0.64 9.02
C LEU A 234 -4.86 -0.69 8.45
N SER A 235 -4.33 0.48 8.11
CA SER A 235 -3.09 0.57 7.32
C SER A 235 -2.16 1.63 7.90
N HIS A 236 -0.88 1.36 7.93
CA HIS A 236 0.13 2.40 8.11
C HIS A 236 0.08 3.37 6.94
N PHE A 237 0.33 4.64 7.21
CA PHE A 237 0.69 5.65 6.25
C PHE A 237 1.97 6.34 6.72
N TRP A 238 3.06 6.12 5.99
CA TRP A 238 4.37 6.69 6.32
C TRP A 238 4.88 7.56 5.19
N VAL A 239 5.42 8.71 5.55
CA VAL A 239 6.13 9.63 4.65
C VAL A 239 7.60 9.59 5.04
N VAL A 240 8.44 9.07 4.16
CA VAL A 240 9.88 8.89 4.37
C VAL A 240 10.61 9.73 3.34
N GLU A 241 11.51 10.60 3.79
CA GLU A 241 12.29 11.48 2.90
C GLU A 241 13.76 11.03 2.91
N LYS A 242 14.36 10.94 1.73
CA LYS A 242 15.80 10.66 1.60
C LYS A 242 16.62 11.90 1.95
N ILE A 243 17.66 11.70 2.77
CA ILE A 243 18.61 12.73 3.18
C ILE A 243 19.68 12.93 2.11
#